data_aaaf684e59d0e62aa389329f34ff5bf1
#
_entry.id   aaaf684e59d0e62aa389329f34ff5bf1
#
_cell.length_a   1.000
_cell.length_b   1.000
_cell.length_c   1.000
_cell.angle_alpha   90.00
_cell.angle_beta   90.00
_cell.angle_gamma   90.00
#
_symmetry.space_group_name_H-M   'P 1'
#
loop_
_entity.id
_entity.type
_entity.pdbx_description
1 polymer ?
#
loop_
_entity_poly.entity_id
_entity_poly.type
_entity_poly.pdbx_seq_one_letter_code
_entity_poly.pdbx_strand_id
1 'polypeptide(L)'
;MRISPGANNSFVGSGKTAAFVIPMLDYIGHLPPLNDDNRHLGPYALIMAPTRELAQQIETETRRFALPLGYKCVSIVGGRSVEEQQFALRDGAEIIIATPGRLKDMVDKSILVMSQCRYVVMDEADRMVDLGFEVDLNFILDSMPATFVKPDDSVALQPTKEGEWQGWRVTTLFSATMPPAVERLARKYLIKPATVVIGNAGEAVDTVEQRVEFVHGDEKKKARLIEILRTIGLPPPIIVFVNQKKTADMVVKYVQQAGMSGVTLHSGKSQEQREAALQALRDGEISVLVATDLAGRGIDVPDVSLVINWQMSDTIEKYVHRIGRTGRAGKTGVAITFLTNDDDEVMYDLRIEVEKSKMSKMNPELARHEAARTRVTREMKVGLFSAFDRALANDFFREREAMKKSDWKDLDNALV
;
A
#
# COMPACT_ATOMS: atom_id res chain seq x y z
N MET A 1 20.86 1.91 -4.50
CA MET A 1 20.45 0.51 -4.46
C MET A 1 18.94 0.46 -4.64
N ARG A 2 18.45 -0.27 -5.60
CA ARG A 2 17.00 -0.47 -5.84
C ARG A 2 16.67 -1.87 -5.36
N ILE A 3 15.93 -2.00 -4.27
CA ILE A 3 15.45 -3.28 -3.79
C ILE A 3 13.97 -3.32 -4.12
N SER A 4 13.60 -4.14 -5.09
CA SER A 4 12.21 -4.49 -5.37
C SER A 4 12.00 -5.88 -4.81
N PRO A 5 11.30 -6.04 -3.68
CA PRO A 5 10.85 -7.34 -3.27
C PRO A 5 9.81 -7.79 -4.28
N GLY A 6 10.05 -8.94 -4.90
CA GLY A 6 8.94 -9.66 -5.51
C GLY A 6 7.90 -9.88 -4.44
N ALA A 7 6.63 -9.68 -4.82
CA ALA A 7 5.43 -9.77 -4.01
C ALA A 7 5.65 -9.78 -2.52
N ASN A 8 5.35 -8.69 -1.90
CA ASN A 8 4.97 -8.52 -0.50
C ASN A 8 5.22 -9.67 0.47
N ASN A 9 6.40 -10.21 0.49
CA ASN A 9 6.92 -10.77 1.70
C ASN A 9 7.38 -9.60 2.58
N SER A 10 6.47 -8.69 2.95
CA SER A 10 6.65 -7.93 4.16
C SER A 10 6.50 -8.92 5.31
N PHE A 11 7.46 -9.86 5.39
CA PHE A 11 7.65 -10.64 6.59
C PHE A 11 7.88 -9.64 7.71
N VAL A 12 7.02 -9.61 8.70
CA VAL A 12 7.44 -9.25 10.04
C VAL A 12 8.61 -10.18 10.31
N GLY A 13 9.81 -9.62 10.49
CA GLY A 13 11.01 -10.44 10.59
C GLY A 13 11.73 -10.80 9.29
N SER A 14 11.35 -10.28 8.11
CA SER A 14 12.11 -10.47 6.86
C SER A 14 13.45 -9.72 6.84
N GLY A 15 13.74 -8.95 7.87
CA GLY A 15 14.94 -8.12 7.93
C GLY A 15 14.93 -6.91 6.99
N LYS A 16 13.81 -6.58 6.33
CA LYS A 16 13.75 -5.45 5.38
C LYS A 16 14.15 -4.12 6.04
N THR A 17 13.63 -3.82 7.23
CA THR A 17 14.03 -2.61 7.98
C THR A 17 15.50 -2.65 8.33
N ALA A 18 16.04 -3.76 8.81
CA ALA A 18 17.45 -3.92 9.09
C ALA A 18 18.31 -3.78 7.83
N ALA A 19 17.82 -4.25 6.67
CA ALA A 19 18.54 -4.18 5.41
C ALA A 19 18.81 -2.75 4.91
N PHE A 20 17.99 -1.77 5.31
CA PHE A 20 18.29 -0.38 5.03
C PHE A 20 18.85 0.40 6.24
N VAL A 21 18.46 0.04 7.47
CA VAL A 21 18.92 0.75 8.68
C VAL A 21 20.38 0.46 8.97
N ILE A 22 20.84 -0.80 8.87
CA ILE A 22 22.21 -1.16 9.17
C ILE A 22 23.21 -0.44 8.25
N PRO A 23 23.12 -0.51 6.91
CA PRO A 23 24.04 0.23 6.04
C PRO A 23 23.87 1.75 6.14
N MET A 24 22.69 2.25 6.51
CA MET A 24 22.46 3.66 6.79
C MET A 24 23.26 4.10 8.03
N LEU A 25 23.21 3.34 9.12
CA LEU A 25 23.94 3.65 10.34
C LEU A 25 25.46 3.57 10.15
N ASP A 26 25.92 2.56 9.42
CA ASP A 26 27.33 2.45 9.02
C ASP A 26 27.76 3.69 8.22
N TYR A 27 26.95 4.08 7.24
CA TYR A 27 27.21 5.24 6.39
C TYR A 27 27.30 6.55 7.20
N ILE A 28 26.30 6.85 8.04
CA ILE A 28 26.30 8.09 8.83
C ILE A 28 27.36 8.11 9.91
N GLY A 29 27.85 6.94 10.35
CA GLY A 29 28.95 6.82 11.28
C GLY A 29 30.29 7.36 10.77
N HIS A 30 30.44 7.54 9.45
CA HIS A 30 31.59 8.16 8.83
C HIS A 30 31.46 9.69 8.70
N LEU A 31 30.29 10.26 9.04
CA LEU A 31 30.05 11.71 9.01
C LEU A 31 30.49 12.35 10.33
N PRO A 32 30.78 13.67 10.34
CA PRO A 32 31.02 14.40 11.58
C PRO A 32 29.85 14.24 12.56
N PRO A 33 30.11 14.18 13.86
CA PRO A 33 29.02 14.09 14.84
C PRO A 33 28.12 15.35 14.76
N LEU A 34 26.83 15.15 15.03
CA LEU A 34 25.89 16.25 15.11
C LEU A 34 26.19 17.10 16.35
N ASN A 35 26.33 18.41 16.17
CA ASN A 35 26.67 19.36 17.20
C ASN A 35 25.95 20.71 16.97
N ASP A 36 26.23 21.72 17.81
CA ASP A 36 25.59 23.02 17.70
C ASP A 36 25.92 23.77 16.39
N ASP A 37 27.05 23.48 15.76
CA ASP A 37 27.48 24.14 14.52
C ASP A 37 26.77 23.56 13.27
N ASN A 38 26.36 22.29 13.30
CA ASN A 38 25.79 21.61 12.11
C ASN A 38 24.35 21.12 12.27
N ARG A 39 23.79 21.04 13.49
CA ARG A 39 22.42 20.55 13.70
C ARG A 39 21.34 21.35 12.94
N HIS A 40 21.60 22.63 12.67
CA HIS A 40 20.69 23.48 11.92
C HIS A 40 20.63 23.15 10.42
N LEU A 41 21.58 22.36 9.91
CA LEU A 41 21.63 21.92 8.51
C LEU A 41 20.70 20.72 8.24
N GLY A 42 20.05 20.19 9.27
CA GLY A 42 19.08 19.09 9.18
C GLY A 42 19.67 17.70 9.44
N PRO A 43 18.96 16.63 9.10
CA PRO A 43 19.37 15.26 9.37
C PRO A 43 20.45 14.77 8.39
N TYR A 44 21.16 13.72 8.77
CA TYR A 44 22.04 12.96 7.88
C TYR A 44 21.28 11.93 7.06
N ALA A 45 20.22 11.35 7.62
CA ALA A 45 19.41 10.32 6.98
C ALA A 45 17.92 10.63 7.05
N LEU A 46 17.24 10.29 5.96
CA LEU A 46 15.79 10.38 5.81
C LEU A 46 15.23 9.03 5.38
N ILE A 47 14.22 8.57 6.09
CA ILE A 47 13.40 7.41 5.70
C ILE A 47 11.97 7.89 5.46
N MET A 48 11.44 7.68 4.26
CA MET A 48 10.08 8.03 3.90
C MET A 48 9.19 6.79 3.83
N ALA A 49 8.00 6.88 4.41
CA ALA A 49 7.00 5.83 4.44
C ALA A 49 5.60 6.38 4.10
N PRO A 50 4.73 5.59 3.44
CA PRO A 50 3.42 6.06 2.97
C PRO A 50 2.44 6.40 4.07
N THR A 51 2.56 5.79 5.24
CA THR A 51 1.60 5.94 6.34
C THR A 51 2.29 6.24 7.65
N ARG A 52 1.54 6.85 8.56
CA ARG A 52 1.99 7.21 9.90
C ARG A 52 2.38 5.97 10.70
N GLU A 53 1.56 4.93 10.61
CA GLU A 53 1.75 3.67 11.32
C GLU A 53 3.05 2.98 10.89
N LEU A 54 3.32 2.94 9.58
CA LEU A 54 4.57 2.38 9.07
C LEU A 54 5.76 3.24 9.47
N ALA A 55 5.65 4.58 9.41
CA ALA A 55 6.71 5.49 9.85
C ALA A 55 7.04 5.29 11.34
N GLN A 56 6.05 5.15 12.21
CA GLN A 56 6.23 4.90 13.64
C GLN A 56 6.84 3.51 13.91
N GLN A 57 6.43 2.51 13.15
CA GLN A 57 7.02 1.17 13.22
C GLN A 57 8.50 1.21 12.82
N ILE A 58 8.82 1.85 11.69
CA ILE A 58 10.21 2.03 11.24
C ILE A 58 11.00 2.81 12.30
N GLU A 59 10.43 3.85 12.90
CA GLU A 59 11.08 4.60 13.99
C GLU A 59 11.43 3.68 15.15
N THR A 60 10.47 2.87 15.61
CA THR A 60 10.67 1.95 16.74
C THR A 60 11.79 0.95 16.44
N GLU A 61 11.81 0.37 15.25
CA GLU A 61 12.86 -0.56 14.83
C GLU A 61 14.22 0.14 14.66
N THR A 62 14.23 1.32 14.01
CA THR A 62 15.45 2.10 13.81
C THR A 62 16.09 2.50 15.13
N ARG A 63 15.31 2.91 16.12
CA ARG A 63 15.80 3.27 17.45
C ARG A 63 16.55 2.13 18.15
N ARG A 64 16.13 0.88 17.95
CA ARG A 64 16.81 -0.29 18.55
C ARG A 64 18.25 -0.40 18.09
N PHE A 65 18.55 -0.01 16.84
CA PHE A 65 19.91 -0.03 16.30
C PHE A 65 20.65 1.30 16.52
N ALA A 66 19.95 2.42 16.47
CA ALA A 66 20.52 3.76 16.53
C ALA A 66 20.91 4.22 17.95
N LEU A 67 20.07 3.90 18.95
CA LEU A 67 20.32 4.31 20.35
C LEU A 67 21.66 3.81 20.92
N PRO A 68 22.10 2.56 20.70
CA PRO A 68 23.40 2.11 21.17
C PRO A 68 24.59 2.87 20.57
N LEU A 69 24.38 3.51 19.41
CA LEU A 69 25.37 4.35 18.71
C LEU A 69 25.27 5.84 19.09
N GLY A 70 24.31 6.20 19.96
CA GLY A 70 24.09 7.58 20.39
C GLY A 70 23.29 8.42 19.39
N TYR A 71 22.72 7.85 18.33
CA TYR A 71 21.97 8.59 17.32
C TYR A 71 20.51 8.82 17.71
N LYS A 72 20.03 10.03 17.44
CA LYS A 72 18.66 10.46 17.69
C LYS A 72 17.79 10.24 16.44
N CYS A 73 16.66 9.56 16.63
CA CYS A 73 15.66 9.35 15.59
C CYS A 73 14.39 10.12 15.95
N VAL A 74 13.82 10.84 14.99
CA VAL A 74 12.56 11.59 15.14
C VAL A 74 11.61 11.25 14.01
N SER A 75 10.35 10.99 14.34
CA SER A 75 9.30 10.80 13.34
C SER A 75 8.51 12.07 13.05
N ILE A 76 8.33 12.36 11.75
CA ILE A 76 7.62 13.51 11.21
C ILE A 76 6.37 13.01 10.46
N VAL A 77 5.24 13.00 11.16
CA VAL A 77 4.00 12.41 10.63
C VAL A 77 2.82 13.34 10.81
N GLY A 78 1.85 13.29 9.91
CA GLY A 78 0.62 14.06 10.06
C GLY A 78 -0.18 13.62 11.30
N GLY A 79 -1.15 14.45 11.76
CA GLY A 79 -2.04 14.13 12.89
C GLY A 79 -1.46 14.36 14.28
N ARG A 80 -0.18 14.66 14.40
CA ARG A 80 0.45 15.23 15.61
C ARG A 80 0.61 16.73 15.44
N SER A 81 0.71 17.46 16.55
CA SER A 81 0.93 18.90 16.45
C SER A 81 2.27 19.23 15.80
N VAL A 82 2.33 20.35 15.07
CA VAL A 82 3.58 20.78 14.43
C VAL A 82 4.56 21.21 15.50
N GLU A 83 4.06 21.86 16.54
CA GLU A 83 4.83 22.40 17.67
C GLU A 83 5.56 21.27 18.43
N GLU A 84 4.88 20.15 18.69
CA GLU A 84 5.52 18.98 19.32
C GLU A 84 6.66 18.43 18.47
N GLN A 85 6.44 18.34 17.15
CA GLN A 85 7.44 17.84 16.24
C GLN A 85 8.62 18.83 16.09
N GLN A 86 8.37 20.14 16.08
CA GLN A 86 9.41 21.15 16.12
C GLN A 86 10.22 21.09 17.42
N PHE A 87 9.54 20.91 18.55
CA PHE A 87 10.20 20.75 19.84
C PHE A 87 11.12 19.52 19.85
N ALA A 88 10.69 18.40 19.27
CA ALA A 88 11.49 17.20 19.16
C ALA A 88 12.75 17.40 18.28
N LEU A 89 12.69 18.33 17.31
CA LEU A 89 13.79 18.64 16.40
C LEU A 89 14.75 19.74 16.88
N ARG A 90 14.41 20.50 17.93
CA ARG A 90 15.19 21.68 18.35
C ARG A 90 16.67 21.41 18.64
N ASP A 91 16.96 20.19 19.15
CA ASP A 91 18.33 19.77 19.47
C ASP A 91 18.99 18.99 18.30
N GLY A 92 18.35 19.01 17.11
CA GLY A 92 18.76 18.20 15.96
C GLY A 92 18.33 16.73 16.06
N ALA A 93 18.48 16.02 14.96
CA ALA A 93 18.35 14.56 14.89
C ALA A 93 19.16 14.06 13.68
N GLU A 94 19.91 12.99 13.85
CA GLU A 94 20.67 12.36 12.77
C GLU A 94 19.75 11.69 11.76
N ILE A 95 18.62 11.12 12.22
CA ILE A 95 17.73 10.32 11.42
C ILE A 95 16.31 10.85 11.55
N ILE A 96 15.69 11.14 10.41
CA ILE A 96 14.26 11.48 10.33
C ILE A 96 13.52 10.37 9.61
N ILE A 97 12.40 9.95 10.20
CA ILE A 97 11.44 9.03 9.57
C ILE A 97 10.15 9.82 9.32
N ALA A 98 9.66 9.87 8.08
CA ALA A 98 8.58 10.79 7.75
C ALA A 98 7.52 10.22 6.80
N THR A 99 6.30 10.81 6.88
CA THR A 99 5.34 10.72 5.78
C THR A 99 5.52 11.91 4.83
N PRO A 100 5.45 11.70 3.49
CA PRO A 100 5.81 12.74 2.51
C PRO A 100 5.08 14.07 2.71
N GLY A 101 3.76 14.07 2.85
CA GLY A 101 2.98 15.30 2.97
C GLY A 101 3.37 16.16 4.17
N ARG A 102 3.57 15.58 5.38
CA ARG A 102 4.00 16.34 6.56
C ARG A 102 5.45 16.82 6.43
N LEU A 103 6.32 15.99 5.87
CA LEU A 103 7.71 16.39 5.64
C LEU A 103 7.79 17.56 4.67
N LYS A 104 7.05 17.51 3.56
CA LYS A 104 6.96 18.62 2.61
C LYS A 104 6.50 19.89 3.29
N ASP A 105 5.43 19.84 4.11
CA ASP A 105 4.93 21.02 4.84
C ASP A 105 6.01 21.65 5.73
N MET A 106 6.84 20.84 6.38
CA MET A 106 7.91 21.33 7.26
C MET A 106 9.10 21.89 6.48
N VAL A 107 9.45 21.27 5.35
CA VAL A 107 10.52 21.76 4.47
C VAL A 107 10.10 23.07 3.78
N ASP A 108 8.86 23.13 3.24
CA ASP A 108 8.31 24.31 2.56
C ASP A 108 8.25 25.52 3.50
N LYS A 109 7.89 25.31 4.76
CA LYS A 109 7.87 26.33 5.81
C LYS A 109 9.24 26.65 6.43
N SER A 110 10.31 26.05 5.93
CA SER A 110 11.67 26.17 6.46
C SER A 110 11.81 25.79 7.95
N ILE A 111 10.91 24.98 8.47
CA ILE A 111 10.97 24.41 9.82
C ILE A 111 12.05 23.33 9.89
N LEU A 112 12.20 22.58 8.80
CA LEU A 112 13.22 21.56 8.64
C LEU A 112 14.01 21.82 7.37
N VAL A 113 15.33 21.75 7.48
CA VAL A 113 16.27 21.89 6.35
C VAL A 113 16.85 20.52 6.02
N MET A 114 17.17 20.27 4.77
CA MET A 114 17.72 19.01 4.29
C MET A 114 19.14 19.17 3.73
N SER A 115 19.86 20.22 4.15
CA SER A 115 21.13 20.66 3.55
C SER A 115 22.28 19.69 3.74
N GLN A 116 22.21 18.79 4.71
CA GLN A 116 23.23 17.76 4.93
C GLN A 116 22.72 16.33 4.81
N CYS A 117 21.50 16.13 4.28
CA CYS A 117 20.93 14.81 4.12
C CYS A 117 21.68 14.03 3.02
N ARG A 118 22.31 12.93 3.39
CA ARG A 118 23.13 12.10 2.50
C ARG A 118 22.68 10.66 2.36
N TYR A 119 21.71 10.22 3.16
CA TYR A 119 21.14 8.90 3.04
C TYR A 119 19.62 8.99 2.97
N VAL A 120 19.04 8.48 1.89
CA VAL A 120 17.60 8.54 1.65
C VAL A 120 17.05 7.14 1.40
N VAL A 121 16.00 6.78 2.13
CA VAL A 121 15.26 5.55 1.96
C VAL A 121 13.81 5.90 1.60
N MET A 122 13.30 5.30 0.55
CA MET A 122 11.87 5.31 0.21
C MET A 122 11.32 3.90 0.41
N ASP A 123 10.54 3.67 1.45
CA ASP A 123 9.89 2.37 1.71
C ASP A 123 8.44 2.37 1.25
N GLU A 124 8.00 1.26 0.65
CA GLU A 124 6.68 1.13 -0.02
C GLU A 124 6.44 2.27 -1.04
N ALA A 125 7.40 2.48 -1.95
CA ALA A 125 7.35 3.59 -2.92
C ALA A 125 6.14 3.52 -3.86
N ASP A 126 5.74 2.32 -4.27
CA ASP A 126 4.50 2.09 -5.04
C ASP A 126 3.28 2.65 -4.30
N ARG A 127 3.22 2.41 -3.02
CA ARG A 127 2.12 2.90 -2.20
C ARG A 127 2.17 4.41 -1.99
N MET A 128 3.34 5.01 -1.86
CA MET A 128 3.44 6.47 -1.79
C MET A 128 2.88 7.12 -3.06
N VAL A 129 3.17 6.52 -4.22
CA VAL A 129 2.64 6.97 -5.51
C VAL A 129 1.12 6.75 -5.60
N ASP A 130 0.61 5.58 -5.21
CA ASP A 130 -0.83 5.28 -5.18
C ASP A 130 -1.63 6.26 -4.31
N LEU A 131 -1.02 6.77 -3.25
CA LEU A 131 -1.60 7.78 -2.35
C LEU A 131 -1.48 9.21 -2.88
N GLY A 132 -0.89 9.40 -4.05
CA GLY A 132 -0.73 10.70 -4.70
C GLY A 132 0.46 11.52 -4.20
N PHE A 133 1.41 10.93 -3.49
CA PHE A 133 2.59 11.64 -2.96
C PHE A 133 3.71 11.84 -3.97
N GLU A 134 3.52 11.52 -5.26
CA GLU A 134 4.57 11.70 -6.28
C GLU A 134 5.11 13.13 -6.32
N VAL A 135 4.23 14.13 -6.22
CA VAL A 135 4.60 15.56 -6.20
C VAL A 135 5.37 15.92 -4.93
N ASP A 136 4.93 15.43 -3.77
CA ASP A 136 5.58 15.70 -2.49
C ASP A 136 6.98 15.06 -2.42
N LEU A 137 7.11 13.83 -2.94
CA LEU A 137 8.40 13.14 -3.05
C LEU A 137 9.39 13.91 -3.93
N ASN A 138 8.93 14.36 -5.11
CA ASN A 138 9.75 15.17 -6.01
C ASN A 138 10.21 16.46 -5.31
N PHE A 139 9.31 17.18 -4.65
CA PHE A 139 9.64 18.41 -3.93
C PHE A 139 10.72 18.17 -2.86
N ILE A 140 10.54 17.14 -2.02
CA ILE A 140 11.48 16.81 -0.94
C ILE A 140 12.84 16.45 -1.50
N LEU A 141 12.90 15.57 -2.50
CA LEU A 141 14.16 15.10 -3.08
C LEU A 141 14.90 16.19 -3.86
N ASP A 142 14.16 17.09 -4.53
CA ASP A 142 14.70 18.24 -5.26
C ASP A 142 15.17 19.36 -4.31
N SER A 143 14.66 19.41 -3.05
CA SER A 143 15.13 20.37 -2.01
C SER A 143 16.51 20.02 -1.43
N MET A 144 16.99 18.80 -1.67
CA MET A 144 18.29 18.35 -1.18
C MET A 144 19.43 18.81 -2.09
N PRO A 145 20.63 19.13 -1.54
CA PRO A 145 21.75 19.63 -2.34
C PRO A 145 22.16 18.67 -3.45
N ALA A 146 22.27 19.19 -4.66
CA ALA A 146 22.76 18.43 -5.82
C ALA A 146 24.29 18.12 -5.69
N THR A 147 25.02 18.87 -4.87
CA THR A 147 26.47 18.68 -4.63
C THR A 147 26.80 17.32 -4.03
N PHE A 148 25.86 16.67 -3.37
CA PHE A 148 26.06 15.31 -2.83
C PHE A 148 25.64 14.21 -3.81
N VAL A 149 25.18 14.55 -5.00
CA VAL A 149 24.85 13.56 -6.02
C VAL A 149 26.14 13.11 -6.71
N LYS A 150 26.40 11.80 -6.73
CA LYS A 150 27.58 11.26 -7.42
C LYS A 150 27.53 11.67 -8.91
N PRO A 151 28.61 12.26 -9.46
CA PRO A 151 28.68 12.58 -10.87
C PRO A 151 28.54 11.34 -11.75
N ASP A 152 27.99 11.49 -12.95
CA ASP A 152 28.00 10.40 -13.92
C ASP A 152 29.43 10.08 -14.36
N ASP A 153 29.75 8.80 -14.65
CA ASP A 153 31.13 8.30 -14.89
C ASP A 153 31.86 8.95 -16.08
N SER A 154 31.21 9.84 -16.82
CA SER A 154 31.83 10.64 -17.85
C SER A 154 32.89 11.64 -17.28
N VAL A 155 32.79 11.98 -16.00
CA VAL A 155 33.82 12.75 -15.29
C VAL A 155 34.63 11.72 -14.49
N ALA A 156 35.84 11.42 -14.94
CA ALA A 156 36.76 10.56 -14.22
C ALA A 156 36.80 11.00 -12.74
N LEU A 157 36.36 10.12 -11.86
CA LEU A 157 36.51 10.31 -10.43
C LEU A 157 38.01 10.51 -10.23
N GLN A 158 38.41 11.74 -9.94
CA GLN A 158 39.78 11.95 -9.52
C GLN A 158 39.98 11.04 -8.30
N PRO A 159 41.03 10.20 -8.29
CA PRO A 159 41.28 9.37 -7.13
C PRO A 159 41.49 10.31 -5.96
N THR A 160 40.53 10.34 -5.05
CA THR A 160 40.71 10.92 -3.74
C THR A 160 41.86 10.17 -3.09
N LYS A 161 42.66 10.87 -2.27
CA LYS A 161 43.75 10.24 -1.51
C LYS A 161 43.20 8.96 -0.86
N GLU A 162 43.96 7.87 -0.93
CA GLU A 162 43.58 6.61 -0.32
C GLU A 162 43.09 6.87 1.10
N GLY A 163 41.80 6.52 1.39
CA GLY A 163 41.15 6.72 2.68
C GLY A 163 40.23 7.94 2.80
N GLU A 164 40.13 8.81 1.79
CA GLU A 164 39.19 9.94 1.82
C GLU A 164 37.78 9.50 1.41
N TRP A 165 36.85 9.47 2.38
CA TRP A 165 35.47 9.12 2.15
C TRP A 165 34.67 10.28 1.51
N GLN A 166 34.15 10.10 0.31
CA GLN A 166 33.55 11.19 -0.46
C GLN A 166 32.16 11.59 -0.01
N GLY A 167 31.46 10.73 0.74
CA GLY A 167 30.15 11.04 1.33
C GLY A 167 29.06 11.37 0.33
N TRP A 168 29.05 10.73 -0.84
CA TRP A 168 27.99 10.91 -1.81
C TRP A 168 26.63 10.45 -1.28
N ARG A 169 25.55 11.15 -1.65
CA ARG A 169 24.20 10.76 -1.26
C ARG A 169 23.84 9.37 -1.78
N VAL A 170 23.46 8.50 -0.86
CA VAL A 170 22.90 7.18 -1.15
C VAL A 170 21.38 7.29 -1.15
N THR A 171 20.75 6.92 -2.25
CA THR A 171 19.30 6.84 -2.35
C THR A 171 18.89 5.39 -2.59
N THR A 172 18.02 4.86 -1.75
CA THR A 172 17.48 3.50 -1.85
C THR A 172 15.96 3.54 -1.98
N LEU A 173 15.43 2.63 -2.78
CA LEU A 173 13.99 2.52 -3.01
C LEU A 173 13.56 1.07 -2.81
N PHE A 174 12.58 0.89 -1.92
CA PHE A 174 11.94 -0.38 -1.63
C PHE A 174 10.50 -0.31 -2.14
N SER A 175 10.11 -1.28 -2.95
CA SER A 175 8.77 -1.32 -3.54
C SER A 175 8.38 -2.75 -3.85
N ALA A 176 7.12 -3.10 -3.58
CA ALA A 176 6.59 -4.42 -3.92
C ALA A 176 6.32 -4.54 -5.42
N THR A 177 5.84 -3.47 -6.03
CA THR A 177 5.54 -3.38 -7.46
C THR A 177 6.31 -2.23 -8.11
N MET A 178 6.39 -2.23 -9.45
CA MET A 178 7.14 -1.24 -10.18
C MET A 178 6.28 -0.61 -11.30
N PRO A 179 5.17 0.05 -10.93
CA PRO A 179 4.36 0.78 -11.91
C PRO A 179 5.17 1.92 -12.55
N PRO A 180 4.75 2.43 -13.73
CA PRO A 180 5.50 3.45 -14.47
C PRO A 180 5.87 4.70 -13.65
N ALA A 181 5.03 5.10 -12.70
CA ALA A 181 5.31 6.25 -11.85
C ALA A 181 6.45 5.99 -10.85
N VAL A 182 6.51 4.80 -10.25
CA VAL A 182 7.63 4.39 -9.39
C VAL A 182 8.91 4.23 -10.20
N GLU A 183 8.79 3.72 -11.43
CA GLU A 183 9.93 3.61 -12.32
C GLU A 183 10.51 4.99 -12.70
N ARG A 184 9.64 5.99 -12.96
CA ARG A 184 10.08 7.39 -13.18
C ARG A 184 10.84 7.94 -11.98
N LEU A 185 10.32 7.76 -10.75
CA LEU A 185 11.02 8.15 -9.51
C LEU A 185 12.38 7.47 -9.39
N ALA A 186 12.43 6.16 -9.63
CA ALA A 186 13.66 5.39 -9.56
C ALA A 186 14.69 5.90 -10.59
N ARG A 187 14.29 6.15 -11.83
CA ARG A 187 15.16 6.67 -12.89
C ARG A 187 15.67 8.09 -12.59
N LYS A 188 14.85 8.93 -11.95
CA LYS A 188 15.22 10.31 -11.63
C LYS A 188 16.22 10.42 -10.46
N TYR A 189 16.03 9.62 -9.42
CA TYR A 189 16.75 9.82 -8.15
C TYR A 189 17.77 8.74 -7.79
N LEU A 190 17.75 7.60 -8.47
CA LEU A 190 18.73 6.55 -8.25
C LEU A 190 19.76 6.54 -9.38
N ILE A 191 21.04 6.73 -9.02
CA ILE A 191 22.15 6.75 -9.97
C ILE A 191 22.74 5.36 -10.07
N LYS A 192 22.68 4.75 -11.28
CA LYS A 192 23.17 3.39 -11.56
C LYS A 192 22.77 2.39 -10.45
N PRO A 193 21.48 2.24 -10.16
CA PRO A 193 21.05 1.43 -9.04
C PRO A 193 21.30 -0.06 -9.31
N ALA A 194 21.82 -0.76 -8.29
CA ALA A 194 21.71 -2.20 -8.25
C ALA A 194 20.25 -2.58 -8.00
N THR A 195 19.70 -3.45 -8.82
CA THR A 195 18.34 -3.99 -8.63
C THR A 195 18.45 -5.36 -7.99
N VAL A 196 17.85 -5.49 -6.80
CA VAL A 196 17.75 -6.77 -6.09
C VAL A 196 16.28 -7.17 -6.05
N VAL A 197 15.96 -8.33 -6.60
CA VAL A 197 14.61 -8.90 -6.58
C VAL A 197 14.61 -10.07 -5.62
N ILE A 198 13.73 -10.05 -4.63
CA ILE A 198 13.58 -11.13 -3.64
C ILE A 198 12.18 -11.72 -3.83
N GLY A 199 12.10 -12.98 -4.25
CA GLY A 199 10.84 -13.65 -4.63
C GLY A 199 10.36 -13.21 -6.03
N ASN A 200 9.13 -13.54 -6.37
CA ASN A 200 8.50 -13.16 -7.62
C ASN A 200 7.64 -11.90 -7.43
N ALA A 201 7.89 -10.86 -8.21
CA ALA A 201 7.15 -9.60 -8.09
C ALA A 201 5.66 -9.78 -8.43
N GLY A 202 4.77 -9.36 -7.52
CA GLY A 202 3.32 -9.37 -7.78
C GLY A 202 2.63 -10.72 -7.56
N GLU A 203 3.31 -11.72 -6.97
CA GLU A 203 2.71 -13.02 -6.64
C GLU A 203 2.24 -13.07 -5.18
N ALA A 204 1.11 -13.74 -4.96
CA ALA A 204 0.66 -14.07 -3.61
C ALA A 204 1.66 -15.02 -2.93
N VAL A 205 1.74 -14.91 -1.62
CA VAL A 205 2.68 -15.73 -0.85
C VAL A 205 2.27 -17.21 -0.95
N ASP A 206 3.19 -18.08 -1.32
CA ASP A 206 2.97 -19.54 -1.40
C ASP A 206 2.46 -20.14 -0.08
N THR A 207 2.62 -19.43 1.03
CA THR A 207 2.18 -19.83 2.38
C THR A 207 0.72 -19.49 2.68
N VAL A 208 0.00 -18.79 1.75
CA VAL A 208 -1.40 -18.42 1.95
C VAL A 208 -2.34 -19.28 1.13
N GLU A 209 -3.22 -20.01 1.83
CA GLU A 209 -4.34 -20.69 1.19
C GLU A 209 -5.41 -19.67 0.81
N GLN A 210 -5.66 -19.50 -0.49
CA GLN A 210 -6.66 -18.56 -1.03
C GLN A 210 -7.95 -19.31 -1.32
N ARG A 211 -9.04 -18.87 -0.68
CA ARG A 211 -10.41 -19.39 -0.90
C ARG A 211 -11.27 -18.28 -1.47
N VAL A 212 -11.84 -18.50 -2.65
CA VAL A 212 -12.75 -17.54 -3.31
C VAL A 212 -14.16 -18.09 -3.24
N GLU A 213 -15.10 -17.28 -2.77
CA GLU A 213 -16.52 -17.66 -2.64
C GLU A 213 -17.39 -16.60 -3.31
N PHE A 214 -18.30 -17.02 -4.21
CA PHE A 214 -19.32 -16.13 -4.77
C PHE A 214 -20.44 -15.94 -3.77
N VAL A 215 -20.57 -14.72 -3.22
CA VAL A 215 -21.58 -14.39 -2.21
C VAL A 215 -22.26 -13.09 -2.59
N HIS A 216 -23.48 -13.18 -3.08
CA HIS A 216 -24.26 -12.03 -3.55
C HIS A 216 -25.18 -11.49 -2.45
N GLY A 217 -25.11 -10.18 -2.21
CA GLY A 217 -25.95 -9.45 -1.25
C GLY A 217 -25.42 -9.49 0.19
N ASP A 218 -25.63 -8.38 0.89
CA ASP A 218 -25.04 -8.14 2.22
C ASP A 218 -25.55 -9.11 3.29
N GLU A 219 -26.81 -9.54 3.23
CA GLU A 219 -27.37 -10.50 4.19
C GLU A 219 -26.72 -11.89 4.06
N LYS A 220 -26.44 -12.35 2.82
CA LYS A 220 -25.74 -13.62 2.61
C LYS A 220 -24.27 -13.50 3.06
N LYS A 221 -23.59 -12.39 2.72
CA LYS A 221 -22.23 -12.10 3.20
C LYS A 221 -22.17 -12.08 4.72
N LYS A 222 -23.15 -11.45 5.38
CA LYS A 222 -23.26 -11.42 6.84
C LYS A 222 -23.41 -12.84 7.43
N ALA A 223 -24.35 -13.62 6.91
CA ALA A 223 -24.54 -15.00 7.39
C ALA A 223 -23.28 -15.83 7.21
N ARG A 224 -22.61 -15.70 6.05
CA ARG A 224 -21.37 -16.42 5.75
C ARG A 224 -20.21 -15.98 6.65
N LEU A 225 -20.05 -14.68 6.89
CA LEU A 225 -19.02 -14.16 7.82
C LEU A 225 -19.20 -14.72 9.23
N ILE A 226 -20.44 -14.69 9.76
CA ILE A 226 -20.74 -15.22 11.09
C ILE A 226 -20.45 -16.72 11.16
N GLU A 227 -20.83 -17.46 10.13
CA GLU A 227 -20.52 -18.90 10.03
C GLU A 227 -19.02 -19.15 10.03
N ILE A 228 -18.25 -18.45 9.17
CA ILE A 228 -16.80 -18.58 9.10
C ILE A 228 -16.17 -18.32 10.47
N LEU A 229 -16.49 -17.20 11.10
CA LEU A 229 -15.91 -16.82 12.39
C LEU A 229 -16.22 -17.82 13.51
N ARG A 230 -17.34 -18.54 13.43
CA ARG A 230 -17.73 -19.55 14.42
C ARG A 230 -17.15 -20.93 14.16
N THR A 231 -16.90 -21.27 12.88
CA THR A 231 -16.62 -22.68 12.50
C THR A 231 -15.19 -22.91 12.02
N ILE A 232 -14.46 -21.86 11.62
CA ILE A 232 -13.15 -22.04 10.96
C ILE A 232 -12.06 -22.58 11.89
N GLY A 233 -12.21 -22.37 13.21
CA GLY A 233 -11.25 -22.89 14.20
C GLY A 233 -9.86 -22.26 14.17
N LEU A 234 -9.66 -21.15 13.45
CA LEU A 234 -8.39 -20.41 13.41
C LEU A 234 -8.31 -19.42 14.57
N PRO A 235 -7.14 -19.32 15.23
CA PRO A 235 -6.97 -18.41 16.36
C PRO A 235 -6.93 -16.93 15.91
N PRO A 236 -7.35 -15.95 16.75
CA PRO A 236 -7.03 -14.55 16.53
C PRO A 236 -5.51 -14.30 16.47
N PRO A 237 -5.07 -13.19 15.86
CA PRO A 237 -5.86 -12.11 15.26
C PRO A 237 -6.38 -12.44 13.86
N ILE A 238 -7.56 -11.89 13.53
CA ILE A 238 -8.22 -11.98 12.24
C ILE A 238 -8.38 -10.57 11.66
N ILE A 239 -8.19 -10.42 10.35
CA ILE A 239 -8.42 -9.14 9.66
C ILE A 239 -9.54 -9.30 8.64
N VAL A 240 -10.52 -8.40 8.67
CA VAL A 240 -11.58 -8.29 7.66
C VAL A 240 -11.41 -7.01 6.86
N PHE A 241 -11.15 -7.13 5.57
CA PHE A 241 -10.99 -5.97 4.68
C PHE A 241 -12.32 -5.59 4.03
N VAL A 242 -12.57 -4.29 4.00
CA VAL A 242 -13.72 -3.65 3.35
C VAL A 242 -13.26 -2.46 2.51
N ASN A 243 -14.04 -2.08 1.48
CA ASN A 243 -13.65 -0.97 0.59
C ASN A 243 -14.04 0.40 1.16
N GLN A 244 -15.05 0.48 2.04
CA GLN A 244 -15.60 1.74 2.54
C GLN A 244 -15.67 1.80 4.07
N LYS A 245 -15.46 3.00 4.65
CA LYS A 245 -15.55 3.24 6.09
C LYS A 245 -16.91 2.90 6.70
N LYS A 246 -18.02 3.20 5.97
CA LYS A 246 -19.38 2.87 6.43
C LYS A 246 -19.59 1.35 6.53
N THR A 247 -19.04 0.61 5.56
CA THR A 247 -19.07 -0.85 5.58
C THR A 247 -18.26 -1.41 6.75
N ALA A 248 -17.14 -0.79 7.14
CA ALA A 248 -16.37 -1.21 8.30
C ALA A 248 -17.19 -1.14 9.59
N ASP A 249 -17.89 -0.01 9.81
CA ASP A 249 -18.73 0.19 11.00
C ASP A 249 -19.96 -0.75 11.02
N MET A 250 -20.39 -1.24 9.87
CA MET A 250 -21.45 -2.26 9.75
C MET A 250 -20.89 -3.67 10.05
N VAL A 251 -19.79 -4.03 9.42
CA VAL A 251 -19.20 -5.38 9.50
C VAL A 251 -18.71 -5.68 10.92
N VAL A 252 -18.18 -4.69 11.65
CA VAL A 252 -17.77 -4.92 13.06
C VAL A 252 -18.95 -5.35 13.94
N LYS A 253 -20.17 -4.88 13.65
CA LYS A 253 -21.38 -5.33 14.38
C LYS A 253 -21.70 -6.81 14.07
N TYR A 254 -21.41 -7.27 12.86
CA TYR A 254 -21.58 -8.68 12.48
C TYR A 254 -20.54 -9.57 13.17
N VAL A 255 -19.30 -9.09 13.32
CA VAL A 255 -18.26 -9.75 14.13
C VAL A 255 -18.72 -9.92 15.58
N GLN A 256 -19.29 -8.87 16.18
CA GLN A 256 -19.86 -8.93 17.53
C GLN A 256 -21.02 -9.92 17.64
N GLN A 257 -21.90 -10.00 16.61
CA GLN A 257 -22.97 -11.00 16.54
C GLN A 257 -22.44 -12.44 16.42
N ALA A 258 -21.24 -12.61 15.87
CA ALA A 258 -20.56 -13.92 15.86
C ALA A 258 -20.01 -14.32 17.23
N GLY A 259 -20.02 -13.40 18.23
CA GLY A 259 -19.49 -13.62 19.58
C GLY A 259 -18.01 -13.25 19.74
N MET A 260 -17.42 -12.53 18.77
CA MET A 260 -16.02 -12.12 18.82
C MET A 260 -15.87 -10.63 19.10
N SER A 261 -14.79 -10.24 19.81
CA SER A 261 -14.43 -8.85 20.01
C SER A 261 -13.87 -8.27 18.69
N GLY A 262 -14.37 -7.11 18.28
CA GLY A 262 -13.96 -6.47 17.04
C GLY A 262 -13.85 -4.97 17.11
N VAL A 263 -12.91 -4.39 16.37
CA VAL A 263 -12.68 -2.95 16.26
C VAL A 263 -12.51 -2.54 14.80
N THR A 264 -12.82 -1.28 14.48
CA THR A 264 -12.67 -0.74 13.13
C THR A 264 -11.42 0.12 12.98
N LEU A 265 -10.80 0.05 11.79
CA LEU A 265 -9.64 0.87 11.42
C LEU A 265 -9.86 1.50 10.04
N HIS A 266 -10.15 2.80 10.01
CA HIS A 266 -10.36 3.55 8.77
C HIS A 266 -10.05 5.04 8.94
N SER A 267 -10.00 5.80 7.85
CA SER A 267 -9.66 7.22 7.84
C SER A 267 -10.59 8.15 8.64
N GLY A 268 -11.76 7.67 9.05
CA GLY A 268 -12.69 8.42 9.91
C GLY A 268 -12.38 8.32 11.41
N LYS A 269 -11.36 7.56 11.82
CA LYS A 269 -10.91 7.46 13.23
C LYS A 269 -9.77 8.44 13.48
N SER A 270 -9.69 8.99 14.70
CA SER A 270 -8.54 9.80 15.11
C SER A 270 -7.27 8.95 15.17
N GLN A 271 -6.11 9.60 15.20
CA GLN A 271 -4.84 8.87 15.24
C GLN A 271 -4.72 8.05 16.54
N GLU A 272 -5.13 8.62 17.68
CA GLU A 272 -5.13 7.94 18.97
C GLU A 272 -6.04 6.69 18.95
N GLN A 273 -7.24 6.80 18.35
CA GLN A 273 -8.16 5.68 18.19
C GLN A 273 -7.57 4.56 17.31
N ARG A 274 -6.82 4.91 16.27
CA ARG A 274 -6.17 3.96 15.37
C ARG A 274 -5.02 3.24 16.07
N GLU A 275 -4.18 3.97 16.80
CA GLU A 275 -3.07 3.41 17.60
C GLU A 275 -3.61 2.50 18.73
N ALA A 276 -4.64 2.94 19.43
CA ALA A 276 -5.30 2.13 20.46
C ALA A 276 -5.91 0.83 19.89
N ALA A 277 -6.56 0.89 18.72
CA ALA A 277 -7.13 -0.29 18.07
C ALA A 277 -6.06 -1.32 17.68
N LEU A 278 -4.93 -0.85 17.16
CA LEU A 278 -3.81 -1.73 16.79
C LEU A 278 -3.11 -2.32 18.01
N GLN A 279 -2.99 -1.52 19.09
CA GLN A 279 -2.39 -2.01 20.32
C GLN A 279 -3.28 -3.07 20.99
N ALA A 280 -4.59 -2.83 21.10
CA ALA A 280 -5.55 -3.79 21.64
C ALA A 280 -5.57 -5.12 20.85
N LEU A 281 -5.37 -5.04 19.51
CA LEU A 281 -5.26 -6.26 18.69
C LEU A 281 -3.95 -7.02 18.96
N ARG A 282 -2.81 -6.31 19.15
CA ARG A 282 -1.51 -6.92 19.48
C ARG A 282 -1.50 -7.57 20.87
N ASP A 283 -2.17 -6.94 21.80
CA ASP A 283 -2.27 -7.41 23.20
C ASP A 283 -3.29 -8.55 23.36
N GLY A 284 -4.02 -8.92 22.27
CA GLY A 284 -5.02 -9.98 22.27
C GLY A 284 -6.35 -9.61 22.94
N GLU A 285 -6.56 -8.33 23.30
CA GLU A 285 -7.83 -7.84 23.85
C GLU A 285 -8.96 -7.86 22.80
N ILE A 286 -8.58 -7.65 21.55
CA ILE A 286 -9.46 -7.67 20.38
C ILE A 286 -9.07 -8.84 19.46
N SER A 287 -10.08 -9.58 19.01
CA SER A 287 -9.89 -10.75 18.16
C SER A 287 -9.91 -10.43 16.67
N VAL A 288 -10.69 -9.42 16.25
CA VAL A 288 -10.95 -9.12 14.84
C VAL A 288 -10.76 -7.63 14.56
N LEU A 289 -9.96 -7.31 13.56
CA LEU A 289 -9.80 -5.97 13.01
C LEU A 289 -10.59 -5.85 11.71
N VAL A 290 -11.52 -4.90 11.62
CA VAL A 290 -12.20 -4.55 10.36
C VAL A 290 -11.57 -3.29 9.79
N ALA A 291 -10.90 -3.39 8.63
CA ALA A 291 -10.07 -2.31 8.11
C ALA A 291 -10.38 -1.98 6.65
N THR A 292 -10.23 -0.71 6.28
CA THR A 292 -10.13 -0.29 4.87
C THR A 292 -8.69 -0.39 4.38
N ASP A 293 -8.48 -0.50 3.05
CA ASP A 293 -7.12 -0.58 2.46
C ASP A 293 -6.18 0.51 2.94
N LEU A 294 -6.67 1.76 2.96
CA LEU A 294 -5.87 2.91 3.38
C LEU A 294 -5.33 2.75 4.79
N ALA A 295 -6.13 2.21 5.69
CA ALA A 295 -5.77 2.05 7.09
C ALA A 295 -5.18 0.67 7.41
N GLY A 296 -5.54 -0.35 6.63
CA GLY A 296 -5.11 -1.75 6.83
C GLY A 296 -3.76 -2.11 6.22
N ARG A 297 -3.22 -1.28 5.31
CA ARG A 297 -1.89 -1.46 4.74
C ARG A 297 -0.80 -0.96 5.69
N GLY A 298 0.36 -1.62 5.68
CA GLY A 298 1.48 -1.29 6.57
C GLY A 298 1.23 -1.62 8.04
N ILE A 299 0.07 -2.22 8.38
CA ILE A 299 -0.19 -2.71 9.74
C ILE A 299 0.74 -3.88 10.01
N ASP A 300 1.54 -3.71 11.04
CA ASP A 300 2.32 -4.79 11.62
C ASP A 300 1.52 -5.42 12.77
N VAL A 301 0.74 -6.43 12.41
CA VAL A 301 0.10 -7.32 13.37
C VAL A 301 0.72 -8.70 13.16
N PRO A 302 1.45 -9.20 14.14
CA PRO A 302 2.03 -10.53 14.06
C PRO A 302 0.93 -11.59 14.06
N ASP A 303 1.23 -12.73 13.48
CA ASP A 303 0.46 -13.98 13.61
C ASP A 303 -1.01 -13.92 13.16
N VAL A 304 -1.34 -13.05 12.21
CA VAL A 304 -2.68 -13.04 11.60
C VAL A 304 -2.95 -14.39 10.96
N SER A 305 -3.92 -15.12 11.48
CA SER A 305 -4.26 -16.47 11.01
C SER A 305 -5.20 -16.46 9.82
N LEU A 306 -6.09 -15.47 9.76
CA LEU A 306 -7.15 -15.37 8.77
C LEU A 306 -7.30 -13.95 8.26
N VAL A 307 -7.36 -13.81 6.94
CA VAL A 307 -7.79 -12.59 6.25
C VAL A 307 -9.12 -12.87 5.55
N ILE A 308 -10.11 -12.00 5.74
CA ILE A 308 -11.38 -12.06 5.01
C ILE A 308 -11.51 -10.79 4.18
N ASN A 309 -11.63 -10.92 2.86
CA ASN A 309 -12.03 -9.83 1.99
C ASN A 309 -13.56 -9.83 1.89
N TRP A 310 -14.24 -9.00 2.70
CA TRP A 310 -15.69 -8.78 2.61
C TRP A 310 -16.14 -8.29 1.24
N GLN A 311 -15.28 -7.51 0.60
CA GLN A 311 -15.41 -7.03 -0.76
C GLN A 311 -14.06 -7.20 -1.45
N MET A 312 -14.07 -7.62 -2.70
CA MET A 312 -12.86 -7.65 -3.52
C MET A 312 -12.28 -6.24 -3.66
N SER A 313 -10.97 -6.13 -3.71
CA SER A 313 -10.28 -4.87 -4.02
C SER A 313 -10.39 -4.54 -5.51
N ASP A 314 -10.23 -3.27 -5.83
CA ASP A 314 -10.30 -2.76 -7.20
C ASP A 314 -9.10 -3.17 -8.09
N THR A 315 -8.00 -3.65 -7.48
CA THR A 315 -6.84 -4.14 -8.21
C THR A 315 -6.25 -5.41 -7.56
N ILE A 316 -5.55 -6.20 -8.37
CA ILE A 316 -4.92 -7.44 -7.90
C ILE A 316 -3.78 -7.16 -6.92
N GLU A 317 -3.04 -6.07 -7.10
CA GLU A 317 -1.97 -5.66 -6.21
C GLU A 317 -2.51 -5.39 -4.80
N LYS A 318 -3.65 -4.70 -4.68
CA LYS A 318 -4.30 -4.48 -3.39
C LYS A 318 -4.77 -5.79 -2.77
N TYR A 319 -5.30 -6.70 -3.58
CA TYR A 319 -5.66 -8.05 -3.13
C TYR A 319 -4.46 -8.79 -2.51
N VAL A 320 -3.36 -8.85 -3.24
CA VAL A 320 -2.11 -9.47 -2.76
C VAL A 320 -1.62 -8.81 -1.47
N HIS A 321 -1.71 -7.47 -1.37
CA HIS A 321 -1.37 -6.73 -0.16
C HIS A 321 -2.26 -7.06 1.04
N ARG A 322 -3.57 -7.30 0.82
CA ARG A 322 -4.50 -7.72 1.87
C ARG A 322 -4.19 -9.12 2.36
N ILE A 323 -4.11 -10.09 1.46
CA ILE A 323 -3.87 -11.48 1.84
C ILE A 323 -2.48 -11.70 2.42
N GLY A 324 -1.49 -10.90 2.00
CA GLY A 324 -0.15 -10.86 2.59
C GLY A 324 -0.11 -10.32 4.03
N ARG A 325 -1.23 -10.05 4.70
CA ARG A 325 -1.27 -9.82 6.16
C ARG A 325 -1.18 -11.14 6.94
N THR A 326 -1.54 -12.26 6.34
CA THR A 326 -1.36 -13.62 6.89
C THR A 326 -0.23 -14.37 6.18
N GLY A 327 0.11 -15.55 6.62
CA GLY A 327 1.15 -16.39 5.99
C GLY A 327 2.57 -15.86 6.15
N ARG A 328 2.87 -15.08 7.20
CA ARG A 328 4.16 -14.43 7.44
C ARG A 328 5.11 -15.28 8.27
N ALA A 329 6.41 -14.94 8.20
CA ALA A 329 7.48 -15.58 8.99
C ALA A 329 7.53 -17.12 8.87
N GLY A 330 7.23 -17.65 7.68
CA GLY A 330 7.23 -19.10 7.43
C GLY A 330 6.00 -19.84 7.96
N LYS A 331 5.03 -19.13 8.55
CA LYS A 331 3.73 -19.70 8.96
C LYS A 331 2.78 -19.78 7.77
N THR A 332 1.85 -20.71 7.79
CA THR A 332 0.75 -20.76 6.83
C THR A 332 -0.39 -19.87 7.26
N GLY A 333 -1.14 -19.33 6.30
CA GLY A 333 -2.30 -18.48 6.53
C GLY A 333 -3.47 -18.84 5.63
N VAL A 334 -4.65 -18.32 5.96
CA VAL A 334 -5.86 -18.50 5.15
C VAL A 334 -6.41 -17.14 4.74
N ALA A 335 -6.78 -16.99 3.48
CA ALA A 335 -7.48 -15.83 2.96
C ALA A 335 -8.79 -16.26 2.30
N ILE A 336 -9.90 -15.68 2.74
CA ILE A 336 -11.24 -15.94 2.17
C ILE A 336 -11.74 -14.67 1.51
N THR A 337 -12.12 -14.76 0.25
CA THR A 337 -12.57 -13.59 -0.53
C THR A 337 -14.00 -13.77 -1.02
N PHE A 338 -14.88 -12.86 -0.63
CA PHE A 338 -16.23 -12.79 -1.17
C PHE A 338 -16.21 -12.03 -2.50
N LEU A 339 -16.64 -12.70 -3.53
CA LEU A 339 -16.71 -12.20 -4.90
C LEU A 339 -18.13 -12.01 -5.33
N THR A 340 -18.38 -11.05 -6.19
CA THR A 340 -19.66 -10.80 -6.86
C THR A 340 -19.44 -10.64 -8.35
N ASN A 341 -20.50 -10.66 -9.15
CA ASN A 341 -20.38 -10.42 -10.58
C ASN A 341 -19.91 -9.00 -10.94
N ASP A 342 -19.99 -8.06 -9.98
CA ASP A 342 -19.51 -6.68 -10.17
C ASP A 342 -18.00 -6.57 -10.13
N ASP A 343 -17.29 -7.63 -9.70
CA ASP A 343 -15.82 -7.68 -9.57
C ASP A 343 -15.13 -8.17 -10.85
N ASP A 344 -15.80 -8.13 -12.00
CA ASP A 344 -15.36 -8.68 -13.29
C ASP A 344 -14.02 -8.15 -13.78
N GLU A 345 -13.66 -6.89 -13.49
CA GLU A 345 -12.40 -6.27 -13.90
C GLU A 345 -11.15 -6.97 -13.31
N VAL A 346 -11.30 -7.57 -12.13
CA VAL A 346 -10.17 -8.20 -11.41
C VAL A 346 -10.21 -9.73 -11.45
N MET A 347 -11.30 -10.33 -11.93
CA MET A 347 -11.48 -11.79 -11.91
C MET A 347 -10.42 -12.55 -12.71
N TYR A 348 -9.98 -12.01 -13.86
CA TYR A 348 -8.95 -12.64 -14.68
C TYR A 348 -7.61 -12.71 -13.92
N ASP A 349 -7.16 -11.59 -13.38
CA ASP A 349 -5.91 -11.51 -12.64
C ASP A 349 -6.00 -12.30 -11.32
N LEU A 350 -7.16 -12.29 -10.65
CA LEU A 350 -7.42 -13.09 -9.45
C LEU A 350 -7.33 -14.59 -9.74
N ARG A 351 -7.90 -15.08 -10.85
CA ARG A 351 -7.80 -16.49 -11.25
C ARG A 351 -6.34 -16.90 -11.40
N ILE A 352 -5.56 -16.10 -12.13
CA ILE A 352 -4.14 -16.36 -12.32
C ILE A 352 -3.41 -16.43 -10.98
N GLU A 353 -3.73 -15.52 -10.07
CA GLU A 353 -3.08 -15.45 -8.75
C GLU A 353 -3.42 -16.67 -7.88
N VAL A 354 -4.66 -17.14 -7.92
CA VAL A 354 -5.08 -18.37 -7.22
C VAL A 354 -4.44 -19.62 -7.85
N GLU A 355 -4.32 -19.68 -9.19
CA GLU A 355 -3.69 -20.80 -9.91
C GLU A 355 -2.20 -20.97 -9.57
N LYS A 356 -1.49 -19.88 -9.27
CA LYS A 356 -0.06 -19.94 -8.89
C LYS A 356 0.16 -20.58 -7.51
N SER A 357 -0.82 -20.48 -6.61
CA SER A 357 -0.70 -20.98 -5.26
C SER A 357 -0.91 -22.48 -5.18
N LYS A 358 0.11 -23.21 -4.71
CA LYS A 358 0.04 -24.67 -4.52
C LYS A 358 -0.91 -25.10 -3.40
N MET A 359 -1.21 -24.20 -2.46
CA MET A 359 -2.09 -24.46 -1.32
C MET A 359 -3.56 -24.18 -1.63
N SER A 360 -3.84 -23.40 -2.67
CA SER A 360 -5.17 -22.93 -2.99
C SER A 360 -5.90 -23.87 -3.94
N LYS A 361 -7.21 -24.02 -3.73
CA LYS A 361 -8.07 -24.76 -4.65
C LYS A 361 -8.89 -23.77 -5.47
N MET A 362 -8.82 -23.91 -6.79
CA MET A 362 -9.59 -23.07 -7.70
C MET A 362 -11.09 -23.28 -7.47
N ASN A 363 -11.82 -22.19 -7.25
CA ASN A 363 -13.27 -22.23 -7.22
C ASN A 363 -13.81 -22.53 -8.63
N PRO A 364 -14.68 -23.57 -8.80
CA PRO A 364 -15.20 -23.96 -10.11
C PRO A 364 -16.03 -22.86 -10.79
N GLU A 365 -16.70 -21.99 -10.03
CA GLU A 365 -17.47 -20.86 -10.55
C GLU A 365 -16.53 -19.80 -11.11
N LEU A 366 -15.46 -19.43 -10.38
CA LEU A 366 -14.40 -18.53 -10.87
C LEU A 366 -13.75 -19.09 -12.14
N ALA A 367 -13.41 -20.38 -12.16
CA ALA A 367 -12.78 -20.99 -13.32
C ALA A 367 -13.65 -20.95 -14.60
N ARG A 368 -14.98 -20.95 -14.44
CA ARG A 368 -15.95 -20.92 -15.54
C ARG A 368 -16.42 -19.53 -15.91
N HIS A 369 -16.23 -18.55 -15.01
CA HIS A 369 -16.71 -17.19 -15.21
C HIS A 369 -16.07 -16.55 -16.44
N GLU A 370 -16.85 -15.90 -17.30
CA GLU A 370 -16.39 -15.31 -18.56
C GLU A 370 -15.29 -14.25 -18.32
N ALA A 371 -15.52 -13.36 -17.36
CA ALA A 371 -14.55 -12.31 -16.98
C ALA A 371 -13.23 -12.88 -16.40
N ALA A 372 -13.23 -14.10 -15.88
CA ALA A 372 -12.01 -14.77 -15.41
C ALA A 372 -11.25 -15.47 -16.54
N ARG A 373 -11.89 -15.73 -17.68
CA ARG A 373 -11.23 -16.37 -18.85
C ARG A 373 -10.58 -15.37 -19.78
N THR A 374 -11.17 -14.18 -19.90
CA THR A 374 -10.70 -13.15 -20.83
C THR A 374 -10.49 -11.86 -20.06
N ARG A 375 -9.33 -11.23 -20.21
CA ARG A 375 -9.04 -9.96 -19.54
C ARG A 375 -9.96 -8.87 -20.08
N VAL A 376 -10.86 -8.37 -19.26
CA VAL A 376 -11.76 -7.26 -19.61
C VAL A 376 -11.01 -5.95 -19.41
N THR A 377 -10.71 -5.22 -20.50
CA THR A 377 -10.10 -3.90 -20.42
C THR A 377 -11.19 -2.82 -20.35
N ARG A 378 -10.89 -1.67 -19.71
CA ARG A 378 -11.79 -0.50 -19.69
C ARG A 378 -12.24 -0.08 -21.11
N GLU A 379 -11.35 -0.21 -22.09
CA GLU A 379 -11.63 0.09 -23.48
C GLU A 379 -12.67 -0.86 -24.10
N MET A 380 -12.65 -2.14 -23.72
CA MET A 380 -13.67 -3.11 -24.14
C MET A 380 -15.05 -2.78 -23.54
N LYS A 381 -15.12 -2.34 -22.27
CA LYS A 381 -16.40 -1.91 -21.67
C LYS A 381 -16.98 -0.69 -22.37
N VAL A 382 -16.15 0.34 -22.62
CA VAL A 382 -16.61 1.53 -23.34
C VAL A 382 -17.05 1.18 -24.76
N GLY A 383 -16.37 0.24 -25.42
CA GLY A 383 -16.75 -0.28 -26.75
C GLY A 383 -18.07 -1.05 -26.71
N LEU A 384 -18.30 -1.88 -25.71
CA LEU A 384 -19.57 -2.63 -25.50
C LEU A 384 -20.72 -1.68 -25.16
N PHE A 385 -20.55 -0.72 -24.26
CA PHE A 385 -21.59 0.29 -23.95
C PHE A 385 -21.93 1.13 -25.18
N SER A 386 -20.93 1.59 -25.94
CA SER A 386 -21.19 2.35 -27.18
C SER A 386 -21.86 1.53 -28.28
N ALA A 387 -21.66 0.21 -28.33
CA ALA A 387 -22.33 -0.70 -29.26
C ALA A 387 -23.77 -0.99 -28.80
N PHE A 388 -23.99 -1.16 -27.51
CA PHE A 388 -25.29 -1.39 -26.91
C PHE A 388 -26.18 -0.13 -27.01
N ASP A 389 -25.62 1.05 -26.72
CA ASP A 389 -26.32 2.34 -26.91
C ASP A 389 -26.66 2.61 -28.38
N ARG A 390 -25.78 2.24 -29.33
CA ARG A 390 -26.09 2.34 -30.75
C ARG A 390 -27.16 1.35 -31.20
N ALA A 391 -27.18 0.13 -30.63
CA ALA A 391 -28.21 -0.85 -30.93
C ALA A 391 -29.58 -0.39 -30.38
N LEU A 392 -29.65 0.08 -29.15
CA LEU A 392 -30.87 0.66 -28.53
C LEU A 392 -31.36 1.92 -29.27
N ALA A 393 -30.45 2.80 -29.66
CA ALA A 393 -30.77 3.98 -30.46
C ALA A 393 -31.35 3.58 -31.84
N ASN A 394 -30.74 2.58 -32.50
CA ASN A 394 -31.22 2.08 -33.79
C ASN A 394 -32.57 1.40 -33.69
N ASP A 395 -32.87 0.64 -32.64
CA ASP A 395 -34.18 0.04 -32.41
C ASP A 395 -35.23 1.13 -32.09
N PHE A 396 -34.88 2.12 -31.26
CA PHE A 396 -35.74 3.26 -30.98
C PHE A 396 -36.08 4.10 -32.25
N PHE A 397 -35.09 4.31 -33.13
CA PHE A 397 -35.31 4.98 -34.40
C PHE A 397 -36.16 4.12 -35.37
N ARG A 398 -35.97 2.79 -35.40
CA ARG A 398 -36.81 1.88 -36.21
C ARG A 398 -38.27 1.84 -35.74
N GLU A 399 -38.53 1.81 -34.43
CA GLU A 399 -39.87 1.90 -33.88
C GLU A 399 -40.54 3.23 -34.18
N ARG A 400 -39.77 4.34 -34.12
CA ARG A 400 -40.29 5.68 -34.46
C ARG A 400 -40.59 5.86 -35.96
N GLU A 401 -39.82 5.22 -36.83
CA GLU A 401 -40.14 5.17 -38.27
C GLU A 401 -41.32 4.26 -38.57
N ALA A 402 -41.48 3.17 -37.83
CA ALA A 402 -42.65 2.30 -37.97
C ALA A 402 -43.93 3.00 -37.51
N MET A 403 -43.89 3.72 -36.38
CA MET A 403 -45.01 4.56 -35.92
C MET A 403 -45.38 5.65 -36.92
N LYS A 404 -44.42 6.38 -37.49
CA LYS A 404 -44.69 7.38 -38.52
C LYS A 404 -45.35 6.80 -39.78
N LYS A 405 -45.03 5.56 -40.16
CA LYS A 405 -45.64 4.88 -41.29
C LYS A 405 -47.06 4.36 -41.00
N SER A 406 -47.40 4.05 -39.72
CA SER A 406 -48.75 3.70 -39.33
C SER A 406 -49.70 4.91 -39.34
N ASP A 407 -49.24 6.04 -38.80
CA ASP A 407 -50.02 7.27 -38.71
C ASP A 407 -50.36 7.89 -40.08
N TRP A 408 -49.52 7.68 -41.11
CA TRP A 408 -49.83 8.12 -42.47
C TRP A 408 -50.83 7.20 -43.20
N LYS A 409 -50.92 5.91 -42.87
CA LYS A 409 -51.89 5.00 -43.47
C LYS A 409 -53.30 5.22 -42.93
N ASP A 410 -53.44 5.65 -41.69
CA ASP A 410 -54.72 5.93 -41.09
C ASP A 410 -55.34 7.28 -41.57
N LEU A 411 -54.50 8.23 -42.00
CA LEU A 411 -54.93 9.50 -42.60
C LEU A 411 -55.43 9.33 -44.05
N ASP A 412 -54.86 8.45 -44.87
CA ASP A 412 -55.32 8.17 -46.22
C ASP A 412 -56.64 7.41 -46.27
N ASN A 413 -56.97 6.63 -45.22
CA ASN A 413 -58.26 5.93 -45.12
C ASN A 413 -59.40 6.79 -44.53
N ALA A 414 -59.12 7.99 -44.04
CA ALA A 414 -60.11 8.92 -43.51
C ALA A 414 -60.55 10.02 -44.53
N LEU A 415 -59.97 9.98 -45.74
CA LEU A 415 -60.23 10.97 -46.81
C LEU A 415 -60.88 10.35 -48.09
N VAL A 416 -61.47 9.15 -48.01
CA VAL A 416 -62.29 8.60 -49.08
C VAL A 416 -63.70 8.43 -48.65
#